data_24718d5e7b38e6c12478bf529f6f3519
#
_entry.id   24718d5e7b38e6c12478bf529f6f3519
#
_cell.length_a   1.000
_cell.length_b   1.000
_cell.length_c   1.000
_cell.angle_alpha   90.00
_cell.angle_beta   90.00
_cell.angle_gamma   90.00
#
_symmetry.space_group_name_H-M   'P 1'
#
loop_
_entity.id
_entity.type
_entity.pdbx_description
1 polymer ?
#
loop_
_entity_poly.entity_id
_entity_poly.type
_entity_poly.pdbx_seq_one_letter_code
_entity_poly.pdbx_strand_id
1 'polypeptide(L)'
;KKIECVIMDWAGTAVDYGCFAPVAAFLKAFGEVGITVTMEEARRPMGMAKIDHIRELFKLPGVTEQFQKLYNRLWTEEDVVAMNREFEKYLFASLQEYTTPIPGVIETIGELKKTGIKIGSTTGYTRAMMDVVLPGAAAKGYTTDNCVTPDGLPAGRPQPFMIYKNMTDLNVPSVTSVVKYGDTIADIKEGVNAGVWTVGVILGSNEMGLTQEETEKLPSDELNKRMAAVRKRMYMAGAHYVVNSIAELPEIIEIINHKIN
;
A
#
# COMPACT_ATOMS: atom_id res chain seq x y z
N LYS A 1 -1.20 -6.74 -28.48
CA LYS A 1 -0.57 -6.16 -27.28
C LYS A 1 -0.79 -7.09 -26.11
N LYS A 2 0.02 -7.02 -25.06
CA LYS A 2 -0.14 -7.82 -23.84
C LYS A 2 0.40 -7.06 -22.63
N ILE A 3 0.07 -7.51 -21.44
CA ILE A 3 0.67 -7.00 -20.21
C ILE A 3 2.14 -7.38 -20.16
N GLU A 4 3.00 -6.39 -19.91
CA GLU A 4 4.46 -6.50 -19.86
C GLU A 4 4.99 -6.23 -18.45
N CYS A 5 4.20 -5.56 -17.61
CA CYS A 5 4.62 -5.18 -16.25
C CYS A 5 3.46 -5.20 -15.27
N VAL A 6 3.74 -5.72 -14.08
CA VAL A 6 2.89 -5.54 -12.89
C VAL A 6 3.65 -4.67 -11.90
N ILE A 7 3.01 -3.60 -11.43
CA ILE A 7 3.56 -2.70 -10.41
C ILE A 7 2.83 -2.97 -9.10
N MET A 8 3.53 -3.62 -8.18
CA MET A 8 3.03 -4.03 -6.87
C MET A 8 3.14 -2.91 -5.83
N ASP A 9 2.22 -2.86 -4.88
CA ASP A 9 2.48 -2.25 -3.58
C ASP A 9 3.19 -3.23 -2.64
N TRP A 10 3.59 -2.76 -1.45
CA TRP A 10 4.33 -3.54 -0.47
C TRP A 10 3.48 -3.96 0.73
N ALA A 11 3.33 -3.12 1.75
CA ALA A 11 2.65 -3.45 3.01
C ALA A 11 1.14 -3.63 2.81
N GLY A 12 0.60 -4.79 3.14
CA GLY A 12 -0.80 -5.15 2.88
C GLY A 12 -1.06 -5.75 1.50
N THR A 13 -0.05 -5.76 0.63
CA THR A 13 -0.13 -6.30 -0.74
C THR A 13 0.87 -7.42 -0.96
N ALA A 14 2.16 -7.17 -0.81
CA ALA A 14 3.21 -8.15 -0.99
C ALA A 14 3.73 -8.71 0.34
N VAL A 15 3.81 -7.90 1.37
CA VAL A 15 4.26 -8.24 2.72
C VAL A 15 3.33 -7.62 3.76
N ASP A 16 3.51 -7.96 5.04
CA ASP A 16 2.75 -7.37 6.17
C ASP A 16 1.24 -7.54 6.00
N TYR A 17 0.76 -8.76 6.14
CA TYR A 17 -0.67 -9.09 6.06
C TYR A 17 -1.49 -8.20 6.99
N GLY A 18 -2.42 -7.42 6.41
CA GLY A 18 -3.26 -6.45 7.13
C GLY A 18 -2.61 -5.08 7.33
N CYS A 19 -1.37 -4.86 6.86
CA CYS A 19 -0.66 -3.58 6.94
C CYS A 19 -0.56 -3.04 8.37
N PHE A 20 0.04 -3.81 9.28
CA PHE A 20 0.10 -3.46 10.71
C PHE A 20 1.33 -2.65 11.10
N ALA A 21 2.48 -2.81 10.43
CA ALA A 21 3.69 -2.08 10.78
C ALA A 21 3.49 -0.55 10.87
N PRO A 22 2.96 0.13 9.84
CA PRO A 22 2.76 1.57 9.91
C PRO A 22 1.64 1.97 10.86
N VAL A 23 0.57 1.18 10.99
CA VAL A 23 -0.53 1.47 11.92
C VAL A 23 -0.04 1.51 13.35
N ALA A 24 0.68 0.48 13.79
CA ALA A 24 1.23 0.42 15.15
C ALA A 24 2.17 1.60 15.44
N ALA A 25 3.01 1.98 14.47
CA ALA A 25 3.92 3.12 14.59
C ALA A 25 3.17 4.45 14.70
N PHE A 26 2.10 4.68 13.93
CA PHE A 26 1.26 5.88 14.04
C PHE A 26 0.59 5.98 15.41
N LEU A 27 -0.07 4.92 15.85
CA LEU A 27 -0.76 4.90 17.16
C LEU A 27 0.21 5.22 18.30
N LYS A 28 1.42 4.66 18.23
CA LYS A 28 2.44 4.87 19.24
C LYS A 28 3.00 6.29 19.20
N ALA A 29 3.34 6.82 18.03
CA ALA A 29 3.89 8.16 17.87
C ALA A 29 2.91 9.25 18.38
N PHE A 30 1.65 9.17 17.99
CA PHE A 30 0.62 10.11 18.49
C PHE A 30 0.34 9.92 19.99
N GLY A 31 0.31 8.67 20.46
CA GLY A 31 0.11 8.37 21.89
C GLY A 31 1.18 8.94 22.81
N GLU A 32 2.44 8.95 22.38
CA GLU A 32 3.56 9.52 23.16
C GLU A 32 3.41 11.03 23.44
N VAL A 33 2.75 11.75 22.55
CA VAL A 33 2.46 13.18 22.74
C VAL A 33 1.06 13.43 23.35
N GLY A 34 0.37 12.37 23.79
CA GLY A 34 -0.93 12.46 24.44
C GLY A 34 -2.12 12.63 23.49
N ILE A 35 -1.95 12.33 22.20
CA ILE A 35 -3.01 12.38 21.19
C ILE A 35 -3.46 10.96 20.87
N THR A 36 -4.75 10.72 21.00
CA THR A 36 -5.37 9.44 20.64
C THR A 36 -5.81 9.47 19.18
N VAL A 37 -5.34 8.50 18.41
CA VAL A 37 -5.78 8.18 17.05
C VAL A 37 -6.33 6.76 17.06
N THR A 38 -7.49 6.53 16.50
CA THR A 38 -8.06 5.19 16.39
C THR A 38 -7.41 4.39 15.24
N MET A 39 -7.51 3.06 15.31
CA MET A 39 -7.07 2.16 14.23
C MET A 39 -7.70 2.54 12.89
N GLU A 40 -9.00 2.85 12.89
CA GLU A 40 -9.73 3.23 11.69
C GLU A 40 -9.21 4.56 11.12
N GLU A 41 -9.00 5.56 11.96
CA GLU A 41 -8.43 6.85 11.54
C GLU A 41 -7.01 6.68 10.98
N ALA A 42 -6.16 5.90 11.65
CA ALA A 42 -4.80 5.62 11.18
C ALA A 42 -4.76 4.89 9.83
N ARG A 43 -5.77 4.09 9.51
CA ARG A 43 -5.83 3.34 8.24
C ARG A 43 -6.33 4.16 7.04
N ARG A 44 -7.12 5.21 7.26
CA ARG A 44 -7.76 5.96 6.15
C ARG A 44 -6.77 6.53 5.13
N PRO A 45 -5.66 7.20 5.51
CA PRO A 45 -4.70 7.73 4.55
C PRO A 45 -3.62 6.70 4.14
N MET A 46 -3.79 5.40 4.43
CA MET A 46 -2.76 4.40 4.12
C MET A 46 -2.43 4.36 2.64
N GLY A 47 -1.19 4.05 2.33
CA GLY A 47 -0.66 4.04 0.97
C GLY A 47 -0.04 5.37 0.50
N MET A 48 -0.35 6.49 1.16
CA MET A 48 0.30 7.78 0.92
C MET A 48 1.76 7.81 1.41
N ALA A 49 2.56 8.77 0.94
CA ALA A 49 3.85 9.09 1.55
C ALA A 49 3.66 9.39 3.05
N LYS A 50 4.59 8.91 3.89
CA LYS A 50 4.34 8.90 5.36
C LYS A 50 4.14 10.28 5.96
N ILE A 51 4.86 11.28 5.48
CA ILE A 51 4.66 12.65 5.93
C ILE A 51 3.30 13.22 5.52
N ASP A 52 2.79 12.87 4.34
CA ASP A 52 1.46 13.26 3.89
C ASP A 52 0.37 12.56 4.70
N HIS A 53 0.58 11.28 5.02
CA HIS A 53 -0.30 10.51 5.90
C HIS A 53 -0.43 11.18 7.28
N ILE A 54 0.69 11.57 7.90
CA ILE A 54 0.70 12.28 9.18
C ILE A 54 -0.05 13.60 9.08
N ARG A 55 0.16 14.35 8.00
CA ARG A 55 -0.56 15.61 7.75
C ARG A 55 -2.07 15.39 7.66
N GLU A 56 -2.52 14.32 7.01
CA GLU A 56 -3.94 13.96 6.96
C GLU A 56 -4.49 13.57 8.34
N LEU A 57 -3.71 12.89 9.18
CA LEU A 57 -4.12 12.59 10.56
C LEU A 57 -4.28 13.87 11.40
N PHE A 58 -3.36 14.84 11.26
CA PHE A 58 -3.50 16.12 11.93
C PHE A 58 -4.73 16.93 11.51
N LYS A 59 -5.22 16.76 10.27
CA LYS A 59 -6.45 17.41 9.77
C LYS A 59 -7.73 16.81 10.35
N LEU A 60 -7.68 15.65 11.00
CA LEU A 60 -8.85 15.07 11.63
C LEU A 60 -9.34 15.97 12.75
N PRO A 61 -10.65 16.29 12.82
CA PRO A 61 -11.18 17.21 13.82
C PRO A 61 -10.81 16.82 15.25
N GLY A 62 -10.92 15.52 15.59
CA GLY A 62 -10.56 15.02 16.91
C GLY A 62 -9.08 15.15 17.26
N VAL A 63 -8.18 14.97 16.28
CA VAL A 63 -6.73 15.15 16.45
C VAL A 63 -6.38 16.62 16.58
N THR A 64 -6.92 17.48 15.70
CA THR A 64 -6.74 18.94 15.77
C THR A 64 -7.20 19.49 17.14
N GLU A 65 -8.36 19.06 17.63
CA GLU A 65 -8.89 19.50 18.93
C GLU A 65 -8.02 19.06 20.10
N GLN A 66 -7.57 17.80 20.11
CA GLN A 66 -6.65 17.29 21.12
C GLN A 66 -5.34 18.07 21.11
N PHE A 67 -4.76 18.31 19.93
CA PHE A 67 -3.53 19.08 19.79
C PHE A 67 -3.68 20.49 20.34
N GLN A 68 -4.78 21.18 19.99
CA GLN A 68 -5.06 22.54 20.47
C GLN A 68 -5.21 22.60 22.00
N LYS A 69 -5.85 21.59 22.61
CA LYS A 69 -5.98 21.49 24.08
C LYS A 69 -4.63 21.29 24.78
N LEU A 70 -3.74 20.48 24.20
CA LEU A 70 -2.43 20.15 24.76
C LEU A 70 -1.43 21.32 24.65
N TYR A 71 -1.41 21.98 23.49
CA TYR A 71 -0.39 22.98 23.15
C TYR A 71 -0.88 24.41 23.13
N ASN A 72 -2.19 24.65 23.36
CA ASN A 72 -2.86 25.95 23.32
C ASN A 72 -2.61 26.74 22.00
N ARG A 73 -2.45 26.02 20.89
CA ARG A 73 -2.28 26.56 19.53
C ARG A 73 -2.72 25.53 18.49
N LEU A 74 -2.90 25.96 17.23
CA LEU A 74 -3.08 25.04 16.10
C LEU A 74 -1.75 24.36 15.74
N TRP A 75 -1.84 23.18 15.14
CA TRP A 75 -0.69 22.49 14.59
C TRP A 75 -0.12 23.21 13.35
N THR A 76 1.16 22.99 13.07
CA THR A 76 1.91 23.55 11.94
C THR A 76 2.65 22.44 11.19
N GLU A 77 3.26 22.77 10.04
CA GLU A 77 4.11 21.82 9.31
C GLU A 77 5.33 21.36 10.13
N GLU A 78 5.82 22.17 11.04
CA GLU A 78 6.90 21.79 11.97
C GLU A 78 6.46 20.66 12.90
N ASP A 79 5.20 20.66 13.34
CA ASP A 79 4.62 19.59 14.15
C ASP A 79 4.47 18.30 13.33
N VAL A 80 4.09 18.42 12.06
CA VAL A 80 4.04 17.26 11.14
C VAL A 80 5.43 16.64 10.97
N VAL A 81 6.46 17.45 10.77
CA VAL A 81 7.86 16.99 10.65
C VAL A 81 8.33 16.34 11.95
N ALA A 82 8.03 16.93 13.10
CA ALA A 82 8.38 16.37 14.40
C ALA A 82 7.70 15.01 14.64
N MET A 83 6.40 14.92 14.33
CA MET A 83 5.63 13.68 14.42
C MET A 83 6.16 12.60 13.46
N ASN A 84 6.59 12.99 12.25
CA ASN A 84 7.18 12.05 11.31
C ASN A 84 8.48 11.42 11.87
N ARG A 85 9.30 12.18 12.57
CA ARG A 85 10.51 11.63 13.23
C ARG A 85 10.16 10.62 14.32
N GLU A 86 9.16 10.90 15.13
CA GLU A 86 8.69 9.95 16.14
C GLU A 86 8.09 8.69 15.49
N PHE A 87 7.28 8.86 14.46
CA PHE A 87 6.75 7.74 13.69
C PHE A 87 7.88 6.86 13.11
N GLU A 88 8.87 7.45 12.47
CA GLU A 88 10.02 6.72 11.89
C GLU A 88 10.77 5.91 12.95
N LYS A 89 11.01 6.48 14.13
CA LYS A 89 11.64 5.79 15.25
C LYS A 89 10.92 4.49 15.63
N TYR A 90 9.58 4.54 15.73
CA TYR A 90 8.79 3.37 16.08
C TYR A 90 8.65 2.38 14.93
N LEU A 91 8.54 2.89 13.71
CA LEU A 91 8.48 2.04 12.53
C LEU A 91 9.78 1.24 12.36
N PHE A 92 10.93 1.89 12.37
CA PHE A 92 12.23 1.22 12.22
C PHE A 92 12.52 0.19 13.32
N ALA A 93 12.01 0.41 14.54
CA ALA A 93 12.19 -0.54 15.64
C ALA A 93 11.52 -1.91 15.38
N SER A 94 10.50 -1.98 14.52
CA SER A 94 9.74 -3.21 14.25
C SER A 94 9.68 -3.61 12.78
N LEU A 95 10.10 -2.75 11.85
CA LEU A 95 9.86 -2.92 10.41
C LEU A 95 10.39 -4.25 9.85
N GLN A 96 11.52 -4.74 10.38
CA GLN A 96 12.10 -6.02 9.98
C GLN A 96 11.16 -7.21 10.24
N GLU A 97 10.30 -7.14 11.25
CA GLU A 97 9.36 -8.20 11.61
C GLU A 97 8.23 -8.33 10.59
N TYR A 98 7.93 -7.24 9.86
CA TYR A 98 6.83 -7.14 8.90
C TYR A 98 7.26 -7.34 7.44
N THR A 99 8.31 -8.12 7.21
CA THR A 99 8.83 -8.40 5.85
C THR A 99 8.42 -9.76 5.30
N THR A 100 7.51 -10.46 5.98
CA THR A 100 7.03 -11.78 5.53
C THR A 100 6.06 -11.62 4.36
N PRO A 101 6.32 -12.28 3.22
CA PRO A 101 5.42 -12.27 2.08
C PRO A 101 4.03 -12.79 2.44
N ILE A 102 3.01 -12.14 1.89
CA ILE A 102 1.61 -12.57 2.02
C ILE A 102 1.43 -13.89 1.25
N PRO A 103 0.58 -14.83 1.75
CA PRO A 103 0.35 -16.12 1.09
C PRO A 103 0.02 -15.98 -0.40
N GLY A 104 0.67 -16.77 -1.24
CA GLY A 104 0.51 -16.80 -2.68
C GLY A 104 1.38 -15.80 -3.46
N VAL A 105 2.03 -14.83 -2.79
CA VAL A 105 2.84 -13.79 -3.46
C VAL A 105 4.05 -14.40 -4.16
N ILE A 106 4.80 -15.26 -3.47
CA ILE A 106 6.03 -15.84 -4.03
C ILE A 106 5.71 -16.68 -5.26
N GLU A 107 4.71 -17.54 -5.16
CA GLU A 107 4.28 -18.44 -6.22
C GLU A 107 3.79 -17.66 -7.44
N THR A 108 2.83 -16.76 -7.24
CA THR A 108 2.22 -15.99 -8.32
C THR A 108 3.24 -15.08 -9.02
N ILE A 109 4.09 -14.37 -8.26
CA ILE A 109 5.12 -13.52 -8.85
C ILE A 109 6.17 -14.36 -9.59
N GLY A 110 6.52 -15.53 -9.05
CA GLY A 110 7.40 -16.48 -9.73
C GLY A 110 6.84 -16.98 -11.08
N GLU A 111 5.53 -17.24 -11.14
CA GLU A 111 4.83 -17.61 -12.38
C GLU A 111 4.82 -16.48 -13.40
N LEU A 112 4.45 -15.27 -12.98
CA LEU A 112 4.43 -14.09 -13.85
C LEU A 112 5.81 -13.78 -14.44
N LYS A 113 6.88 -13.85 -13.64
CA LYS A 113 8.26 -13.68 -14.12
C LYS A 113 8.66 -14.71 -15.17
N LYS A 114 8.23 -15.97 -15.04
CA LYS A 114 8.48 -17.03 -16.06
C LYS A 114 7.83 -16.71 -17.40
N THR A 115 6.74 -15.96 -17.44
CA THR A 115 6.10 -15.49 -18.67
C THR A 115 6.76 -14.25 -19.28
N GLY A 116 7.78 -13.71 -18.64
CA GLY A 116 8.50 -12.50 -19.06
C GLY A 116 7.87 -11.21 -18.60
N ILE A 117 6.87 -11.24 -17.70
CA ILE A 117 6.29 -10.05 -17.09
C ILE A 117 7.27 -9.48 -16.05
N LYS A 118 7.56 -8.20 -16.16
CA LYS A 118 8.42 -7.45 -15.24
C LYS A 118 7.64 -7.09 -13.98
N ILE A 119 8.29 -7.12 -12.83
CA ILE A 119 7.69 -6.80 -11.54
C ILE A 119 8.32 -5.52 -11.01
N GLY A 120 7.64 -4.39 -11.22
CA GLY A 120 7.95 -3.13 -10.55
C GLY A 120 7.25 -3.03 -9.20
N SER A 121 7.60 -2.02 -8.42
CA SER A 121 6.86 -1.70 -7.20
C SER A 121 6.87 -0.23 -6.87
N THR A 122 5.80 0.22 -6.21
CA THR A 122 5.66 1.55 -5.61
C THR A 122 5.28 1.41 -4.15
N THR A 123 5.58 2.39 -3.33
CA THR A 123 5.30 2.34 -1.88
C THR A 123 5.13 3.73 -1.29
N GLY A 124 4.41 3.83 -0.19
CA GLY A 124 4.40 5.03 0.66
C GLY A 124 5.58 5.10 1.63
N TYR A 125 6.44 4.08 1.67
CA TYR A 125 7.69 4.07 2.44
C TYR A 125 8.77 4.89 1.76
N THR A 126 9.67 5.47 2.57
CA THR A 126 10.89 6.13 2.08
C THR A 126 11.94 5.09 1.64
N ARG A 127 12.98 5.55 0.93
CA ARG A 127 14.11 4.69 0.55
C ARG A 127 14.75 4.04 1.78
N ALA A 128 14.97 4.80 2.85
CA ALA A 128 15.55 4.26 4.09
C ALA A 128 14.71 3.14 4.71
N MET A 129 13.38 3.23 4.65
CA MET A 129 12.48 2.15 5.09
C MET A 129 12.58 0.94 4.17
N MET A 130 12.64 1.16 2.85
CA MET A 130 12.77 0.07 1.88
C MET A 130 14.13 -0.62 1.95
N ASP A 131 15.19 0.05 2.40
CA ASP A 131 16.50 -0.56 2.65
C ASP A 131 16.46 -1.63 3.78
N VAL A 132 15.40 -1.62 4.61
CA VAL A 132 15.09 -2.68 5.58
C VAL A 132 14.15 -3.73 4.97
N VAL A 133 13.10 -3.30 4.28
CA VAL A 133 12.04 -4.20 3.78
C VAL A 133 12.54 -5.07 2.63
N LEU A 134 13.27 -4.50 1.66
CA LEU A 134 13.74 -5.22 0.47
C LEU A 134 14.61 -6.44 0.82
N PRO A 135 15.67 -6.31 1.63
CA PRO A 135 16.48 -7.48 1.98
C PRO A 135 15.72 -8.47 2.87
N GLY A 136 14.83 -7.99 3.76
CA GLY A 136 14.00 -8.84 4.61
C GLY A 136 13.03 -9.70 3.81
N ALA A 137 12.38 -9.14 2.78
CA ALA A 137 11.50 -9.87 1.89
C ALA A 137 12.28 -10.80 0.94
N ALA A 138 13.44 -10.35 0.44
CA ALA A 138 14.30 -11.16 -0.42
C ALA A 138 14.82 -12.41 0.27
N ALA A 139 15.21 -12.30 1.56
CA ALA A 139 15.60 -13.45 2.37
C ALA A 139 14.49 -14.48 2.55
N LYS A 140 13.24 -14.08 2.35
CA LYS A 140 12.04 -14.91 2.43
C LYS A 140 11.48 -15.32 1.04
N GLY A 141 12.20 -14.99 -0.05
CA GLY A 141 11.90 -15.43 -1.41
C GLY A 141 11.12 -14.43 -2.28
N TYR A 142 10.85 -13.20 -1.81
CA TYR A 142 10.16 -12.20 -2.62
C TYR A 142 11.09 -11.07 -3.07
N THR A 143 11.17 -10.87 -4.39
CA THR A 143 11.94 -9.78 -5.01
C THR A 143 11.19 -9.13 -6.15
N THR A 144 11.42 -7.83 -6.35
CA THR A 144 10.94 -7.06 -7.50
C THR A 144 12.10 -6.70 -8.43
N ASP A 145 11.80 -6.40 -9.69
CA ASP A 145 12.80 -5.98 -10.66
C ASP A 145 13.15 -4.49 -10.51
N ASN A 146 12.22 -3.71 -9.93
CA ASN A 146 12.43 -2.31 -9.56
C ASN A 146 11.56 -1.91 -8.35
N CYS A 147 12.06 -1.00 -7.53
CA CYS A 147 11.32 -0.42 -6.42
C CYS A 147 11.48 1.10 -6.40
N VAL A 148 10.38 1.81 -6.60
CA VAL A 148 10.32 3.27 -6.59
C VAL A 148 9.62 3.76 -5.32
N THR A 149 10.30 4.64 -4.60
CA THR A 149 9.79 5.36 -3.43
C THR A 149 9.44 6.80 -3.81
N PRO A 150 8.70 7.55 -2.98
CA PRO A 150 8.40 8.95 -3.27
C PRO A 150 9.60 9.89 -3.19
N ASP A 151 10.75 9.41 -2.66
CA ASP A 151 11.96 10.21 -2.51
C ASP A 151 12.45 10.75 -3.86
N GLY A 152 12.69 12.06 -3.90
CA GLY A 152 13.19 12.74 -5.10
C GLY A 152 12.16 12.92 -6.21
N LEU A 153 10.91 12.52 -6.01
CA LEU A 153 9.81 12.75 -6.93
C LEU A 153 8.96 13.97 -6.48
N PRO A 154 8.23 14.62 -7.41
CA PRO A 154 7.40 15.77 -7.08
C PRO A 154 6.32 15.49 -6.04
N ALA A 155 5.78 14.28 -6.01
CA ALA A 155 4.78 13.83 -5.05
C ALA A 155 4.68 12.30 -5.01
N GLY A 156 4.23 11.75 -3.87
CA GLY A 156 3.79 10.37 -3.72
C GLY A 156 2.35 10.15 -4.20
N ARG A 157 1.78 8.98 -3.88
CA ARG A 157 0.38 8.66 -4.18
C ARG A 157 -0.58 9.73 -3.63
N PRO A 158 -1.65 10.02 -4.32
CA PRO A 158 -2.20 9.36 -5.50
C PRO A 158 -1.62 9.83 -6.84
N GLN A 159 -0.55 10.62 -6.84
CA GLN A 159 0.09 11.08 -8.07
C GLN A 159 0.84 9.93 -8.76
N PRO A 160 0.88 9.89 -10.12
CA PRO A 160 1.34 8.73 -10.87
C PRO A 160 2.86 8.65 -11.07
N PHE A 161 3.62 9.53 -10.46
CA PHE A 161 5.06 9.68 -10.73
C PHE A 161 5.87 8.41 -10.49
N MET A 162 5.55 7.64 -9.43
CA MET A 162 6.27 6.40 -9.13
C MET A 162 5.96 5.31 -10.17
N ILE A 163 4.74 5.27 -10.71
CA ILE A 163 4.38 4.35 -11.81
C ILE A 163 5.16 4.71 -13.06
N TYR A 164 5.18 5.97 -13.46
CA TYR A 164 5.92 6.41 -14.64
C TYR A 164 7.44 6.20 -14.51
N LYS A 165 7.98 6.40 -13.31
CA LYS A 165 9.39 6.10 -13.02
C LYS A 165 9.67 4.60 -13.18
N ASN A 166 8.82 3.70 -12.65
CA ASN A 166 8.92 2.26 -12.88
C ASN A 166 8.88 1.92 -14.37
N MET A 167 7.94 2.49 -15.12
CA MET A 167 7.82 2.26 -16.57
C MET A 167 9.10 2.65 -17.31
N THR A 168 9.68 3.80 -16.94
CA THR A 168 10.95 4.28 -17.54
C THR A 168 12.10 3.35 -17.21
N ASP A 169 12.27 3.02 -15.93
CA ASP A 169 13.39 2.20 -15.43
C ASP A 169 13.34 0.76 -15.98
N LEU A 170 12.13 0.22 -16.14
CA LEU A 170 11.88 -1.11 -16.67
C LEU A 170 11.72 -1.15 -18.18
N ASN A 171 11.84 -0.01 -18.87
CA ASN A 171 11.66 0.10 -20.32
C ASN A 171 10.30 -0.50 -20.78
N VAL A 172 9.21 0.00 -20.20
CA VAL A 172 7.82 -0.35 -20.55
C VAL A 172 7.15 0.90 -21.15
N PRO A 173 6.99 0.97 -22.49
CA PRO A 173 6.63 2.23 -23.14
C PRO A 173 5.13 2.55 -23.13
N SER A 174 4.27 1.59 -22.77
CA SER A 174 2.81 1.76 -22.88
C SER A 174 2.11 1.54 -21.54
N VAL A 175 1.32 2.53 -21.12
CA VAL A 175 0.45 2.41 -19.94
C VAL A 175 -0.57 1.27 -20.09
N THR A 176 -0.99 0.95 -21.32
CA THR A 176 -1.94 -0.16 -21.55
C THR A 176 -1.31 -1.54 -21.36
N SER A 177 0.04 -1.64 -21.25
CA SER A 177 0.78 -2.86 -20.96
C SER A 177 1.13 -3.00 -19.48
N VAL A 178 0.58 -2.15 -18.61
CA VAL A 178 0.91 -2.11 -17.17
C VAL A 178 -0.33 -2.38 -16.33
N VAL A 179 -0.15 -3.21 -15.29
CA VAL A 179 -1.12 -3.42 -14.21
C VAL A 179 -0.55 -2.81 -12.92
N LYS A 180 -1.26 -1.89 -12.29
CA LYS A 180 -1.05 -1.51 -10.89
C LYS A 180 -1.85 -2.46 -9.99
N TYR A 181 -1.18 -3.07 -9.02
CA TYR A 181 -1.77 -4.01 -8.07
C TYR A 181 -1.51 -3.51 -6.64
N GLY A 182 -2.57 -3.33 -5.85
CA GLY A 182 -2.45 -2.82 -4.49
C GLY A 182 -3.71 -2.98 -3.65
N ASP A 183 -3.60 -2.66 -2.38
CA ASP A 183 -4.60 -2.94 -1.34
C ASP A 183 -5.29 -1.71 -0.75
N THR A 184 -4.81 -0.50 -1.08
CA THR A 184 -5.35 0.75 -0.55
C THR A 184 -6.09 1.57 -1.60
N ILE A 185 -6.96 2.48 -1.15
CA ILE A 185 -7.59 3.46 -2.02
C ILE A 185 -6.56 4.37 -2.71
N ALA A 186 -5.42 4.64 -2.04
CA ALA A 186 -4.33 5.41 -2.62
C ALA A 186 -3.66 4.68 -3.80
N ASP A 187 -3.51 3.34 -3.73
CA ASP A 187 -3.04 2.51 -4.85
C ASP A 187 -3.97 2.58 -6.04
N ILE A 188 -5.27 2.41 -5.78
CA ILE A 188 -6.27 2.47 -6.85
C ILE A 188 -6.22 3.81 -7.57
N LYS A 189 -6.18 4.92 -6.81
CA LYS A 189 -6.10 6.27 -7.37
C LYS A 189 -4.78 6.51 -8.12
N GLU A 190 -3.66 5.99 -7.64
CA GLU A 190 -2.36 6.06 -8.32
C GLU A 190 -2.43 5.40 -9.70
N GLY A 191 -3.00 4.19 -9.78
CA GLY A 191 -3.17 3.45 -11.03
C GLY A 191 -4.12 4.15 -12.00
N VAL A 192 -5.26 4.65 -11.52
CA VAL A 192 -6.24 5.42 -12.32
C VAL A 192 -5.60 6.69 -12.87
N ASN A 193 -4.89 7.45 -12.04
CA ASN A 193 -4.22 8.68 -12.44
C ASN A 193 -3.08 8.42 -13.44
N ALA A 194 -2.44 7.26 -13.37
CA ALA A 194 -1.42 6.84 -14.32
C ALA A 194 -2.00 6.37 -15.67
N GLY A 195 -3.30 6.06 -15.72
CA GLY A 195 -3.94 5.50 -16.93
C GLY A 195 -3.57 4.04 -17.20
N VAL A 196 -3.15 3.31 -16.16
CA VAL A 196 -2.82 1.88 -16.24
C VAL A 196 -4.00 1.00 -15.79
N TRP A 197 -3.97 -0.28 -16.11
CA TRP A 197 -4.91 -1.24 -15.54
C TRP A 197 -4.71 -1.31 -14.03
N THR A 198 -5.81 -1.24 -13.27
CA THR A 198 -5.75 -1.12 -11.81
C THR A 198 -6.53 -2.25 -11.17
N VAL A 199 -5.85 -3.04 -10.36
CA VAL A 199 -6.39 -4.22 -9.69
C VAL A 199 -6.23 -4.05 -8.17
N GLY A 200 -7.33 -4.11 -7.45
CA GLY A 200 -7.35 -4.12 -5.99
C GLY A 200 -7.33 -5.53 -5.42
N VAL A 201 -6.71 -5.73 -4.25
CA VAL A 201 -6.72 -6.99 -3.51
C VAL A 201 -7.40 -6.81 -2.14
N ILE A 202 -8.16 -7.82 -1.72
CA ILE A 202 -8.97 -7.77 -0.49
C ILE A 202 -8.28 -8.45 0.70
N LEU A 203 -7.95 -9.75 0.57
CA LEU A 203 -7.35 -10.50 1.66
C LEU A 203 -5.91 -10.07 1.91
N GLY A 204 -5.57 -9.82 3.15
CA GLY A 204 -4.28 -9.26 3.55
C GLY A 204 -4.18 -7.74 3.46
N SER A 205 -5.23 -7.06 3.00
CA SER A 205 -5.24 -5.62 2.76
C SER A 205 -5.34 -4.77 4.02
N ASN A 206 -4.85 -3.53 3.93
CA ASN A 206 -5.15 -2.47 4.89
C ASN A 206 -6.67 -2.22 5.01
N GLU A 207 -7.39 -2.33 3.88
CA GLU A 207 -8.84 -2.10 3.84
C GLU A 207 -9.63 -3.15 4.62
N MET A 208 -9.14 -4.40 4.72
CA MET A 208 -9.69 -5.42 5.63
C MET A 208 -9.25 -5.17 7.08
N GLY A 209 -7.99 -4.78 7.28
CA GLY A 209 -7.42 -4.43 8.57
C GLY A 209 -7.38 -5.58 9.58
N LEU A 210 -7.28 -6.82 9.11
CA LEU A 210 -7.26 -8.04 9.91
C LEU A 210 -5.93 -8.74 9.76
N THR A 211 -5.48 -9.42 10.83
CA THR A 211 -4.40 -10.40 10.73
C THR A 211 -4.87 -11.63 9.95
N GLN A 212 -3.93 -12.44 9.50
CA GLN A 212 -4.26 -13.70 8.83
C GLN A 212 -5.08 -14.62 9.77
N GLU A 213 -4.68 -14.74 11.02
CA GLU A 213 -5.38 -15.54 12.03
C GLU A 213 -6.82 -15.05 12.29
N GLU A 214 -7.01 -13.73 12.39
CA GLU A 214 -8.35 -13.15 12.53
C GLU A 214 -9.19 -13.42 11.29
N THR A 215 -8.61 -13.31 10.08
CA THR A 215 -9.31 -13.59 8.83
C THR A 215 -9.77 -15.04 8.75
N GLU A 216 -8.91 -15.99 9.13
CA GLU A 216 -9.21 -17.43 9.11
C GLU A 216 -10.26 -17.84 10.17
N LYS A 217 -10.34 -17.12 11.29
CA LYS A 217 -11.29 -17.39 12.38
C LYS A 217 -12.65 -16.72 12.21
N LEU A 218 -12.78 -15.75 11.29
CA LEU A 218 -14.05 -15.07 11.07
C LEU A 218 -15.11 -16.05 10.53
N PRO A 219 -16.37 -15.95 11.02
CA PRO A 219 -17.49 -16.62 10.39
C PRO A 219 -17.62 -16.21 8.92
N SER A 220 -17.91 -17.17 8.03
CA SER A 220 -17.96 -16.94 6.58
C SER A 220 -18.86 -15.78 6.16
N ASP A 221 -20.02 -15.63 6.81
CA ASP A 221 -20.97 -14.55 6.50
C ASP A 221 -20.38 -13.16 6.83
N GLU A 222 -19.71 -13.05 7.96
CA GLU A 222 -19.06 -11.80 8.37
C GLU A 222 -17.86 -11.47 7.47
N LEU A 223 -17.05 -12.48 7.14
CA LEU A 223 -15.95 -12.34 6.20
C LEU A 223 -16.45 -11.85 4.84
N ASN A 224 -17.45 -12.51 4.28
CA ASN A 224 -18.04 -12.14 2.99
C ASN A 224 -18.62 -10.73 3.00
N LYS A 225 -19.28 -10.31 4.07
CA LYS A 225 -19.80 -8.96 4.24
C LYS A 225 -18.69 -7.90 4.24
N ARG A 226 -17.59 -8.14 4.97
CA ARG A 226 -16.43 -7.24 4.98
C ARG A 226 -15.76 -7.17 3.62
N MET A 227 -15.52 -8.32 2.99
CA MET A 227 -14.94 -8.39 1.64
C MET A 227 -15.79 -7.64 0.61
N ALA A 228 -17.11 -7.78 0.66
CA ALA A 228 -18.03 -7.05 -0.22
C ALA A 228 -17.94 -5.52 -0.02
N ALA A 229 -17.82 -5.06 1.22
CA ALA A 229 -17.66 -3.65 1.54
C ALA A 229 -16.33 -3.09 1.00
N VAL A 230 -15.22 -3.82 1.16
CA VAL A 230 -13.90 -3.46 0.62
C VAL A 230 -13.96 -3.40 -0.91
N ARG A 231 -14.50 -4.44 -1.54
CA ARG A 231 -14.67 -4.53 -3.00
C ARG A 231 -15.41 -3.32 -3.54
N LYS A 232 -16.52 -2.95 -2.91
CA LYS A 232 -17.31 -1.78 -3.28
C LYS A 232 -16.48 -0.49 -3.22
N ARG A 233 -15.74 -0.27 -2.14
CA ARG A 233 -14.90 0.93 -2.00
C ARG A 233 -13.82 1.01 -3.09
N MET A 234 -13.16 -0.12 -3.40
CA MET A 234 -12.13 -0.17 -4.44
C MET A 234 -12.70 0.13 -5.83
N TYR A 235 -13.87 -0.44 -6.18
CA TYR A 235 -14.54 -0.11 -7.44
C TYR A 235 -14.98 1.36 -7.50
N MET A 236 -15.50 1.90 -6.40
CA MET A 236 -15.86 3.33 -6.32
C MET A 236 -14.64 4.26 -6.46
N ALA A 237 -13.45 3.79 -6.07
CA ALA A 237 -12.20 4.52 -6.27
C ALA A 237 -11.66 4.42 -7.70
N GLY A 238 -12.23 3.55 -8.55
CA GLY A 238 -11.87 3.41 -9.96
C GLY A 238 -11.10 2.15 -10.33
N ALA A 239 -11.03 1.12 -9.45
CA ALA A 239 -10.42 -0.14 -9.80
C ALA A 239 -11.10 -0.79 -11.02
N HIS A 240 -10.33 -1.29 -11.97
CA HIS A 240 -10.83 -2.05 -13.11
C HIS A 240 -11.24 -3.45 -12.69
N TYR A 241 -10.53 -4.04 -11.75
CA TYR A 241 -10.79 -5.35 -11.15
C TYR A 241 -10.49 -5.32 -9.66
N VAL A 242 -11.15 -6.20 -8.91
CA VAL A 242 -10.87 -6.43 -7.49
C VAL A 242 -10.91 -7.93 -7.24
N VAL A 243 -9.79 -8.47 -6.78
CA VAL A 243 -9.59 -9.89 -6.51
C VAL A 243 -9.59 -10.17 -5.00
N ASN A 244 -9.89 -11.42 -4.62
CA ASN A 244 -9.81 -11.80 -3.22
C ASN A 244 -8.35 -11.96 -2.77
N SER A 245 -7.52 -12.60 -3.59
CA SER A 245 -6.11 -12.83 -3.33
C SER A 245 -5.27 -12.68 -4.60
N ILE A 246 -3.94 -12.63 -4.44
CA ILE A 246 -3.01 -12.52 -5.56
C ILE A 246 -3.07 -13.74 -6.50
N ALA A 247 -3.51 -14.89 -6.02
CA ALA A 247 -3.64 -16.09 -6.84
C ALA A 247 -4.60 -15.92 -8.04
N GLU A 248 -5.51 -14.94 -7.98
CA GLU A 248 -6.42 -14.62 -9.08
C GLU A 248 -5.80 -13.66 -10.11
N LEU A 249 -4.64 -13.04 -9.82
CA LEU A 249 -4.03 -12.05 -10.70
C LEU A 249 -3.64 -12.59 -12.10
N PRO A 250 -3.11 -13.81 -12.27
CA PRO A 250 -2.82 -14.36 -13.58
C PRO A 250 -4.05 -14.43 -14.50
N GLU A 251 -5.20 -14.86 -13.96
CA GLU A 251 -6.46 -14.89 -14.72
C GLU A 251 -6.91 -13.48 -15.12
N ILE A 252 -6.79 -12.51 -14.23
CA ILE A 252 -7.10 -11.11 -14.56
C ILE A 252 -6.20 -10.58 -15.67
N ILE A 253 -4.90 -10.93 -15.65
CA ILE A 253 -3.97 -10.54 -16.73
C ILE A 253 -4.39 -11.16 -18.06
N GLU A 254 -4.82 -12.41 -18.10
CA GLU A 254 -5.35 -13.06 -19.30
C GLU A 254 -6.60 -12.34 -19.84
N ILE A 255 -7.54 -12.01 -18.96
CA ILE A 255 -8.75 -11.22 -19.31
C ILE A 255 -8.36 -9.86 -19.91
N ILE A 256 -7.39 -9.16 -19.30
CA ILE A 256 -6.89 -7.88 -19.81
C ILE A 256 -6.25 -8.06 -21.18
N ASN A 257 -5.40 -9.09 -21.36
CA ASN A 257 -4.73 -9.38 -22.61
C ASN A 257 -5.73 -9.61 -23.75
N HIS A 258 -6.87 -10.26 -23.48
CA HIS A 258 -7.94 -10.40 -24.46
C HIS A 258 -8.64 -9.07 -24.81
N LYS A 259 -8.71 -8.13 -23.88
CA LYS A 259 -9.34 -6.81 -24.12
C LYS A 259 -8.48 -5.83 -24.89
N ILE A 260 -7.15 -5.94 -24.83
CA ILE A 260 -6.21 -5.02 -25.47
C ILE A 260 -5.74 -5.51 -26.85
N ASN A 261 -6.13 -6.70 -27.27
CA ASN A 261 -5.94 -7.27 -28.60
C ASN A 261 -7.15 -7.02 -29.49
#